data_5fd8ec2f830ec8f5f649e72e7e8c62d6
#
_entry.id   5fd8ec2f830ec8f5f649e72e7e8c62d6
#
_cell.length_a   1.000
_cell.length_b   1.000
_cell.length_c   1.000
_cell.angle_alpha   90.00
_cell.angle_beta   90.00
_cell.angle_gamma   90.00
#
_symmetry.space_group_name_H-M   'P 1'
#
loop_
_entity.id
_entity.type
_entity.pdbx_description
1 polymer ?
#
loop_
_entity_poly.entity_id
_entity_poly.type
_entity_poly.pdbx_seq_one_letter_code
_entity_poly.pdbx_strand_id
1 'polypeptide(L)'
;MKRIFCALLAAAMLLLPCMALADVILEPEDSFYKRHSDQCAYQAGRTYIAEGEGGSAPVYGAPDKGEIRRIDNGNETVCQWLYTDGNGAQWALISDGSGWINLYDFKVKYDWVEFEREHKDEIKHEDAEVDAAKGAGDTIIFYDYPGSERKVFDLSLGAFGSDKITVDTTYTDGEGRRWGFIGYWYGYRNL
;
A
#
# COMPACT_ATOMS: atom_id res chain seq x y z
N MET A 1 -13.67 47.99 -20.06
CA MET A 1 -14.11 47.18 -18.89
C MET A 1 -14.23 45.71 -19.17
N LYS A 2 -14.85 45.20 -20.24
CA LYS A 2 -14.99 43.76 -20.54
C LYS A 2 -13.64 43.00 -20.69
N ARG A 3 -12.58 43.63 -21.24
CA ARG A 3 -11.27 42.95 -21.44
C ARG A 3 -10.48 42.77 -20.15
N ILE A 4 -10.69 43.64 -19.16
CA ILE A 4 -10.02 43.52 -17.84
C ILE A 4 -10.67 42.40 -17.01
N PHE A 5 -11.97 42.22 -17.15
CA PHE A 5 -12.70 41.12 -16.46
C PHE A 5 -12.29 39.73 -16.95
N CYS A 6 -12.06 39.58 -18.27
CA CYS A 6 -11.56 38.29 -18.81
C CYS A 6 -10.13 37.95 -18.37
N ALA A 7 -9.26 38.96 -18.24
CA ALA A 7 -7.89 38.75 -17.78
C ALA A 7 -7.82 38.38 -16.30
N LEU A 8 -8.69 38.96 -15.46
CA LEU A 8 -8.81 38.59 -14.05
C LEU A 8 -9.41 37.18 -13.85
N LEU A 9 -10.36 36.77 -14.68
CA LEU A 9 -10.93 35.42 -14.62
C LEU A 9 -9.90 34.35 -15.06
N ALA A 10 -9.11 34.64 -16.11
CA ALA A 10 -8.04 33.72 -16.55
C ALA A 10 -6.91 33.61 -15.50
N ALA A 11 -6.54 34.72 -14.83
CA ALA A 11 -5.57 34.70 -13.75
C ALA A 11 -6.08 33.93 -12.50
N ALA A 12 -7.38 33.99 -12.21
CA ALA A 12 -7.98 33.26 -11.11
C ALA A 12 -8.03 31.74 -11.38
N MET A 13 -8.19 31.30 -12.64
CA MET A 13 -8.12 29.88 -13.01
C MET A 13 -6.69 29.32 -12.97
N LEU A 14 -5.65 30.15 -13.14
CA LEU A 14 -4.25 29.73 -13.02
C LEU A 14 -3.77 29.62 -11.56
N LEU A 15 -4.56 30.14 -10.61
CA LEU A 15 -4.28 30.07 -9.18
C LEU A 15 -5.09 28.98 -8.46
N LEU A 16 -5.85 28.15 -9.18
CA LEU A 16 -6.35 26.91 -8.59
C LEU A 16 -5.11 26.05 -8.31
N PRO A 17 -4.75 25.86 -7.02
CA PRO A 17 -3.72 24.88 -6.74
C PRO A 17 -4.19 23.57 -7.37
N CYS A 18 -3.36 22.90 -8.16
CA CYS A 18 -3.47 21.48 -8.35
C CYS A 18 -3.45 20.89 -6.92
N MET A 19 -4.63 20.68 -6.36
CA MET A 19 -4.77 19.78 -5.24
C MET A 19 -4.34 18.43 -5.81
N ALA A 20 -3.04 18.11 -5.72
CA ALA A 20 -2.62 16.74 -5.71
C ALA A 20 -3.50 16.14 -4.62
N LEU A 21 -4.40 15.23 -5.01
CA LEU A 21 -5.08 14.34 -4.07
C LEU A 21 -3.96 13.43 -3.54
N ALA A 22 -3.14 13.97 -2.64
CA ALA A 22 -2.32 13.13 -1.78
C ALA A 22 -3.34 12.30 -0.99
N ASP A 23 -3.24 10.99 -1.07
CA ASP A 23 -3.99 10.11 -0.21
C ASP A 23 -3.79 10.58 1.22
N VAL A 24 -4.87 11.08 1.83
CA VAL A 24 -4.83 11.55 3.21
C VAL A 24 -4.76 10.31 4.08
N ILE A 25 -3.57 10.01 4.57
CA ILE A 25 -3.40 8.97 5.58
C ILE A 25 -4.11 9.49 6.85
N LEU A 26 -5.24 8.86 7.17
CA LEU A 26 -5.99 9.19 8.37
C LEU A 26 -5.24 8.64 9.59
N GLU A 27 -4.86 9.52 10.49
CA GLU A 27 -4.28 9.13 11.77
C GLU A 27 -5.33 8.44 12.65
N PRO A 28 -4.96 7.33 13.34
CA PRO A 28 -5.88 6.62 14.20
C PRO A 28 -6.23 7.44 15.47
N GLU A 29 -7.44 7.24 15.96
CA GLU A 29 -7.89 7.83 17.23
C GLU A 29 -7.31 7.12 18.48
N ASP A 30 -6.46 6.11 18.29
CA ASP A 30 -5.81 5.35 19.36
C ASP A 30 -4.95 6.23 20.27
N SER A 31 -5.15 6.12 21.57
CA SER A 31 -4.47 6.97 22.56
C SER A 31 -2.99 6.65 22.73
N PHE A 32 -2.55 5.40 22.49
CA PHE A 32 -1.14 5.04 22.50
C PHE A 32 -0.46 5.60 21.27
N TYR A 33 -1.06 5.41 20.08
CA TYR A 33 -0.55 6.00 18.84
C TYR A 33 -0.33 7.52 19.00
N LYS A 34 -1.32 8.24 19.50
CA LYS A 34 -1.22 9.71 19.68
C LYS A 34 -0.05 10.16 20.57
N ARG A 35 0.34 9.33 21.53
CA ARG A 35 1.49 9.63 22.41
C ARG A 35 2.85 9.25 21.81
N HIS A 36 2.86 8.36 20.81
CA HIS A 36 4.06 7.78 20.20
C HIS A 36 4.07 7.90 18.68
N SER A 37 3.36 8.88 18.12
CA SER A 37 3.19 9.03 16.66
C SER A 37 4.52 9.25 15.94
N ASP A 38 5.48 9.89 16.59
CA ASP A 38 6.84 10.09 16.10
C ASP A 38 7.67 8.80 16.01
N GLN A 39 7.24 7.74 16.68
CA GLN A 39 7.85 6.40 16.69
C GLN A 39 7.03 5.38 15.88
N CYS A 40 5.93 5.82 15.29
CA CYS A 40 5.06 4.98 14.48
C CYS A 40 5.29 5.21 12.99
N ALA A 41 5.44 4.12 12.23
CA ALA A 41 5.59 4.14 10.78
C ALA A 41 4.31 3.62 10.11
N TYR A 42 3.84 4.31 9.08
CA TYR A 42 2.71 3.86 8.26
C TYR A 42 3.13 2.67 7.36
N GLN A 43 2.29 1.64 7.26
CA GLN A 43 2.57 0.40 6.53
C GLN A 43 1.62 0.11 5.37
N ALA A 44 0.81 1.06 4.95
CA ALA A 44 -0.14 0.89 3.83
C ALA A 44 -1.07 -0.35 3.94
N GLY A 45 -1.43 -0.77 5.17
CA GLY A 45 -2.37 -1.87 5.38
C GLY A 45 -1.77 -3.26 5.16
N ARG A 46 -0.61 -3.57 5.71
CA ARG A 46 -0.01 -4.90 5.64
C ARG A 46 -0.82 -5.95 6.37
N THR A 47 -0.87 -7.14 5.80
CA THR A 47 -1.56 -8.31 6.38
C THR A 47 -0.59 -9.18 7.17
N TYR A 48 -1.00 -9.58 8.36
CA TYR A 48 -0.29 -10.48 9.25
C TYR A 48 -1.12 -11.71 9.55
N ILE A 49 -0.47 -12.87 9.67
CA ILE A 49 -1.07 -14.16 9.97
C ILE A 49 -0.67 -14.54 11.40
N ALA A 50 -1.65 -14.89 12.25
CA ALA A 50 -1.39 -15.30 13.62
C ALA A 50 -0.66 -16.66 13.68
N GLU A 51 0.43 -16.71 14.47
CA GLU A 51 1.27 -17.91 14.72
C GLU A 51 1.68 -18.03 16.20
N GLY A 52 0.81 -17.62 17.13
CA GLY A 52 1.09 -17.64 18.56
C GLY A 52 1.13 -19.03 19.19
N GLU A 53 1.78 -19.13 20.35
CA GLU A 53 1.82 -20.36 21.13
C GLU A 53 0.43 -20.79 21.58
N GLY A 54 0.20 -22.10 21.61
CA GLY A 54 -1.07 -22.68 22.05
C GLY A 54 -2.23 -22.52 21.07
N GLY A 55 -1.94 -22.19 19.80
CA GLY A 55 -2.95 -22.16 18.73
C GLY A 55 -3.62 -20.80 18.52
N SER A 56 -3.18 -19.75 19.21
CA SER A 56 -3.69 -18.39 19.01
C SER A 56 -2.70 -17.34 19.46
N ALA A 57 -2.77 -16.15 18.86
CA ALA A 57 -1.92 -14.99 19.16
C ALA A 57 -2.70 -13.93 19.94
N PRO A 58 -2.10 -13.27 20.94
CA PRO A 58 -2.76 -12.25 21.74
C PRO A 58 -2.91 -10.92 20.98
N VAL A 59 -4.00 -10.22 21.25
CA VAL A 59 -4.22 -8.82 20.87
C VAL A 59 -4.27 -8.00 22.15
N TYR A 60 -3.62 -6.87 22.16
CA TYR A 60 -3.46 -5.99 23.32
C TYR A 60 -4.24 -4.69 23.12
N GLY A 61 -4.66 -4.09 24.21
CA GLY A 61 -5.27 -2.75 24.18
C GLY A 61 -4.29 -1.66 23.74
N ALA A 62 -3.00 -1.85 24.02
CA ALA A 62 -1.86 -1.08 23.54
C ALA A 62 -0.57 -1.85 23.87
N PRO A 63 0.60 -1.50 23.33
CA PRO A 63 1.89 -2.10 23.70
C PRO A 63 2.22 -2.06 25.20
N ASP A 64 1.69 -1.05 25.91
CA ASP A 64 1.82 -0.88 27.38
C ASP A 64 0.60 -1.39 28.18
N LYS A 65 -0.32 -2.11 27.53
CA LYS A 65 -1.56 -2.61 28.12
C LYS A 65 -1.64 -4.13 28.10
N GLY A 66 -2.60 -4.68 28.85
CA GLY A 66 -2.87 -6.11 28.87
C GLY A 66 -3.56 -6.62 27.60
N GLU A 67 -3.53 -7.95 27.47
CA GLU A 67 -4.30 -8.69 26.47
C GLU A 67 -5.81 -8.40 26.60
N ILE A 68 -6.48 -8.19 25.49
CA ILE A 68 -7.93 -7.93 25.44
C ILE A 68 -8.70 -9.01 24.69
N ARG A 69 -8.05 -9.72 23.77
CA ARG A 69 -8.61 -10.87 23.03
C ARG A 69 -7.49 -11.66 22.36
N ARG A 70 -7.84 -12.76 21.71
CA ARG A 70 -6.90 -13.57 20.91
C ARG A 70 -7.42 -13.75 19.48
N ILE A 71 -6.49 -14.03 18.57
CA ILE A 71 -6.74 -14.40 17.18
C ILE A 71 -6.24 -15.84 16.99
N ASP A 72 -7.07 -16.75 16.50
CA ASP A 72 -6.67 -18.12 16.23
C ASP A 72 -5.61 -18.17 15.14
N ASN A 73 -4.65 -19.10 15.29
CA ASN A 73 -3.56 -19.26 14.33
C ASN A 73 -4.07 -19.54 12.92
N GLY A 74 -3.40 -18.95 11.93
CA GLY A 74 -3.80 -18.99 10.54
C GLY A 74 -4.79 -17.89 10.13
N ASN A 75 -5.44 -17.21 11.07
CA ASN A 75 -6.30 -16.08 10.75
C ASN A 75 -5.46 -14.83 10.42
N GLU A 76 -5.98 -14.08 9.47
CA GLU A 76 -5.34 -12.86 8.96
C GLU A 76 -5.87 -11.62 9.68
N THR A 77 -4.99 -10.65 9.89
CA THR A 77 -5.35 -9.31 10.35
C THR A 77 -4.58 -8.25 9.57
N VAL A 78 -5.24 -7.15 9.25
CA VAL A 78 -4.64 -6.03 8.52
C VAL A 78 -4.24 -4.95 9.51
N CYS A 79 -2.99 -4.46 9.41
CA CYS A 79 -2.45 -3.42 10.26
C CYS A 79 -1.91 -2.26 9.42
N GLN A 80 -2.09 -1.04 9.91
CA GLN A 80 -1.68 0.17 9.18
C GLN A 80 -0.47 0.86 9.79
N TRP A 81 -0.20 0.68 11.07
CA TRP A 81 0.86 1.38 11.76
C TRP A 81 1.76 0.42 12.53
N LEU A 82 3.06 0.64 12.40
CA LEU A 82 4.10 -0.12 13.09
C LEU A 82 4.75 0.77 14.16
N TYR A 83 4.82 0.28 15.37
CA TYR A 83 5.59 0.87 16.46
C TYR A 83 6.74 -0.05 16.84
N THR A 84 7.91 0.50 17.04
CA THR A 84 9.08 -0.23 17.57
C THR A 84 9.41 0.32 18.94
N ASP A 85 9.37 -0.53 19.96
CA ASP A 85 9.67 -0.12 21.31
C ASP A 85 11.20 0.03 21.57
N GLY A 86 11.57 0.54 22.75
CA GLY A 86 12.96 0.76 23.12
C GLY A 86 13.83 -0.50 23.21
N ASN A 87 13.23 -1.69 23.20
CA ASN A 87 13.91 -2.98 23.20
C ASN A 87 13.98 -3.61 21.79
N GLY A 88 13.41 -2.94 20.79
CA GLY A 88 13.34 -3.43 19.42
C GLY A 88 12.16 -4.36 19.13
N ALA A 89 11.24 -4.57 20.09
CA ALA A 89 10.03 -5.33 19.81
C ALA A 89 9.08 -4.51 18.93
N GLN A 90 8.51 -5.18 17.92
CA GLN A 90 7.64 -4.56 16.94
C GLN A 90 6.16 -4.86 17.24
N TRP A 91 5.37 -3.82 17.18
CA TRP A 91 3.94 -3.83 17.42
C TRP A 91 3.19 -3.22 16.26
N ALA A 92 2.08 -3.81 15.87
CA ALA A 92 1.27 -3.26 14.80
C ALA A 92 -0.16 -2.95 15.26
N LEU A 93 -0.66 -1.77 14.90
CA LEU A 93 -2.05 -1.36 15.15
C LEU A 93 -2.95 -1.93 14.06
N ILE A 94 -3.95 -2.69 14.50
CA ILE A 94 -4.98 -3.24 13.60
C ILE A 94 -5.76 -2.08 12.96
N SER A 95 -6.02 -2.21 11.67
CA SER A 95 -6.54 -1.12 10.82
C SER A 95 -7.91 -0.56 11.26
N ASP A 96 -8.73 -1.37 11.93
CA ASP A 96 -10.02 -0.97 12.48
C ASP A 96 -9.91 -0.34 13.89
N GLY A 97 -8.69 -0.20 14.42
CA GLY A 97 -8.43 0.32 15.76
C GLY A 97 -8.77 -0.64 16.90
N SER A 98 -9.06 -1.92 16.62
CA SER A 98 -9.50 -2.90 17.61
C SER A 98 -8.39 -3.42 18.54
N GLY A 99 -7.17 -2.90 18.43
CA GLY A 99 -6.04 -3.20 19.32
C GLY A 99 -4.70 -3.32 18.58
N TRP A 100 -3.69 -3.73 19.35
CA TRP A 100 -2.32 -3.90 18.93
C TRP A 100 -1.91 -5.37 18.94
N ILE A 101 -1.11 -5.78 17.98
CA ILE A 101 -0.48 -7.09 17.94
C ILE A 101 1.03 -6.97 18.12
N ASN A 102 1.64 -7.91 18.86
CA ASN A 102 3.09 -8.05 18.91
C ASN A 102 3.53 -8.94 17.75
N LEU A 103 4.41 -8.46 16.89
CA LEU A 103 4.83 -9.17 15.68
C LEU A 103 5.67 -10.43 15.98
N TYR A 104 6.04 -10.69 17.22
CA TYR A 104 6.64 -11.96 17.63
C TYR A 104 5.69 -13.15 17.42
N ASP A 105 4.38 -12.92 17.64
CA ASP A 105 3.34 -13.96 17.52
C ASP A 105 2.65 -13.93 16.15
N PHE A 106 3.18 -13.19 15.18
CA PHE A 106 2.59 -13.03 13.87
C PHE A 106 3.65 -13.09 12.77
N LYS A 107 3.27 -13.62 11.63
CA LYS A 107 4.07 -13.62 10.41
C LYS A 107 3.45 -12.68 9.38
N VAL A 108 4.26 -11.86 8.73
CA VAL A 108 3.79 -11.04 7.62
C VAL A 108 3.35 -11.95 6.46
N LYS A 109 2.18 -11.68 5.90
CA LYS A 109 1.75 -12.30 4.66
C LYS A 109 2.59 -11.72 3.52
N TYR A 110 3.09 -12.60 2.65
CA TYR A 110 3.85 -12.17 1.49
C TYR A 110 3.03 -11.21 0.62
N ASP A 111 3.58 -10.06 0.32
CA ASP A 111 2.96 -8.97 -0.42
C ASP A 111 3.99 -8.25 -1.31
N TRP A 112 3.59 -7.18 -1.99
CA TRP A 112 4.46 -6.40 -2.85
C TRP A 112 5.69 -5.83 -2.10
N VAL A 113 5.58 -5.50 -0.81
CA VAL A 113 6.71 -4.97 -0.01
C VAL A 113 7.77 -6.05 0.20
N GLU A 114 7.34 -7.29 0.52
CA GLU A 114 8.26 -8.43 0.65
C GLU A 114 8.88 -8.77 -0.70
N PHE A 115 8.07 -8.76 -1.76
CA PHE A 115 8.55 -8.97 -3.12
C PHE A 115 9.65 -7.95 -3.49
N GLU A 116 9.42 -6.67 -3.29
CA GLU A 116 10.41 -5.63 -3.60
C GLU A 116 11.67 -5.76 -2.75
N ARG A 117 11.54 -6.13 -1.49
CA ARG A 117 12.68 -6.39 -0.62
C ARG A 117 13.54 -7.54 -1.11
N GLU A 118 12.92 -8.64 -1.55
CA GLU A 118 13.62 -9.84 -2.05
C GLU A 118 14.26 -9.61 -3.41
N HIS A 119 13.59 -8.87 -4.30
CA HIS A 119 14.01 -8.65 -5.68
C HIS A 119 14.62 -7.27 -5.93
N LYS A 120 15.05 -6.57 -4.86
CA LYS A 120 15.55 -5.17 -4.94
C LYS A 120 16.66 -4.95 -5.97
N ASP A 121 17.51 -5.95 -6.20
CA ASP A 121 18.63 -5.87 -7.12
C ASP A 121 18.22 -6.23 -8.57
N GLU A 122 17.02 -6.78 -8.76
CA GLU A 122 16.45 -7.18 -10.06
C GLU A 122 15.44 -6.15 -10.59
N ILE A 123 14.84 -5.38 -9.68
CA ILE A 123 13.90 -4.31 -10.00
C ILE A 123 14.66 -3.11 -10.55
N LYS A 124 14.22 -2.62 -11.71
CA LYS A 124 14.77 -1.43 -12.34
C LYS A 124 13.84 -0.25 -12.15
N HIS A 125 14.37 0.82 -11.57
CA HIS A 125 13.67 2.10 -11.50
C HIS A 125 13.84 2.82 -12.84
N GLU A 126 12.77 2.86 -13.61
CA GLU A 126 12.74 3.50 -14.92
C GLU A 126 11.32 4.00 -15.22
N ASP A 127 11.22 5.24 -15.66
CA ASP A 127 9.96 5.77 -16.18
C ASP A 127 9.80 5.29 -17.63
N ALA A 128 9.09 4.18 -17.82
CA ALA A 128 8.87 3.61 -19.14
C ALA A 128 7.43 3.80 -19.59
N GLU A 129 7.23 4.37 -20.78
CA GLU A 129 5.91 4.36 -21.42
C GLU A 129 5.65 3.00 -22.08
N VAL A 130 4.53 2.38 -21.72
CA VAL A 130 4.08 1.12 -22.30
C VAL A 130 2.68 1.27 -22.91
N ASP A 131 2.41 0.48 -23.93
CA ASP A 131 1.09 0.42 -24.54
C ASP A 131 0.06 -0.12 -23.54
N ALA A 132 -0.98 0.64 -23.25
CA ALA A 132 -2.01 0.26 -22.30
C ALA A 132 -2.77 -1.01 -22.73
N ALA A 133 -2.97 -1.21 -24.04
CA ALA A 133 -3.68 -2.35 -24.60
C ALA A 133 -2.83 -3.61 -24.72
N LYS A 134 -1.48 -3.49 -24.67
CA LYS A 134 -0.59 -4.62 -24.87
C LYS A 134 -0.76 -5.67 -23.76
N GLY A 135 -1.06 -6.90 -24.16
CA GLY A 135 -1.28 -8.01 -23.23
C GLY A 135 -2.56 -7.95 -22.42
N ALA A 136 -3.42 -6.95 -22.65
CA ALA A 136 -4.72 -6.82 -22.04
C ALA A 136 -5.81 -7.26 -23.03
N GLY A 137 -6.85 -7.93 -22.53
CA GLY A 137 -8.12 -8.03 -23.23
C GLY A 137 -8.89 -6.70 -23.12
N ASP A 138 -10.16 -6.76 -22.77
CA ASP A 138 -10.96 -5.55 -22.52
C ASP A 138 -10.64 -4.89 -21.17
N THR A 139 -9.83 -5.56 -20.33
CA THR A 139 -9.52 -5.14 -18.95
C THR A 139 -8.05 -5.33 -18.65
N ILE A 140 -7.39 -4.31 -18.10
CA ILE A 140 -6.06 -4.40 -17.54
C ILE A 140 -6.18 -4.85 -16.09
N ILE A 141 -5.45 -5.89 -15.73
CA ILE A 141 -5.43 -6.43 -14.37
C ILE A 141 -4.10 -6.06 -13.71
N PHE A 142 -4.19 -5.54 -12.50
CA PHE A 142 -3.06 -5.24 -11.63
C PHE A 142 -3.01 -6.28 -10.52
N TYR A 143 -1.83 -6.81 -10.29
CA TYR A 143 -1.56 -7.81 -9.28
C TYR A 143 -0.75 -7.20 -8.14
N ASP A 144 -0.84 -7.80 -6.96
CA ASP A 144 -0.11 -7.37 -5.77
C ASP A 144 1.42 -7.41 -6.01
N TYR A 145 1.90 -8.46 -6.65
CA TYR A 145 3.29 -8.60 -7.10
C TYR A 145 3.36 -9.54 -8.33
N PRO A 146 4.46 -9.55 -9.08
CA PRO A 146 4.66 -10.46 -10.21
C PRO A 146 4.49 -11.93 -9.81
N GLY A 147 3.60 -12.64 -10.50
CA GLY A 147 3.26 -14.03 -10.20
C GLY A 147 2.19 -14.24 -9.12
N SER A 148 1.71 -13.18 -8.49
CA SER A 148 0.58 -13.26 -7.54
C SER A 148 -0.73 -13.64 -8.24
N GLU A 149 -1.56 -14.43 -7.58
CA GLU A 149 -2.96 -14.64 -7.99
C GLU A 149 -3.88 -13.52 -7.46
N ARG A 150 -3.40 -12.71 -6.51
CA ARG A 150 -4.15 -11.63 -5.90
C ARG A 150 -4.23 -10.43 -6.84
N LYS A 151 -5.42 -10.18 -7.35
CA LYS A 151 -5.74 -8.95 -8.08
C LYS A 151 -5.95 -7.82 -7.07
N VAL A 152 -5.21 -6.73 -7.26
CA VAL A 152 -5.35 -5.52 -6.42
C VAL A 152 -6.39 -4.61 -7.03
N PHE A 153 -6.37 -4.49 -8.37
CA PHE A 153 -7.23 -3.58 -9.11
C PHE A 153 -7.44 -4.10 -10.54
N ASP A 154 -8.55 -3.75 -11.15
CA ASP A 154 -8.78 -3.92 -12.57
C ASP A 154 -9.34 -2.64 -13.19
N LEU A 155 -9.02 -2.40 -14.45
CA LEU A 155 -9.44 -1.22 -15.18
C LEU A 155 -9.83 -1.57 -16.61
N SER A 156 -11.01 -1.13 -17.02
CA SER A 156 -11.45 -1.27 -18.40
C SER A 156 -10.61 -0.34 -19.30
N LEU A 157 -10.15 -0.85 -20.46
CA LEU A 157 -9.36 -0.07 -21.42
C LEU A 157 -10.06 1.21 -21.87
N GLY A 158 -11.40 1.19 -21.98
CA GLY A 158 -12.18 2.38 -22.32
C GLY A 158 -12.18 3.49 -21.26
N ALA A 159 -11.75 3.19 -20.04
CA ALA A 159 -11.63 4.18 -18.96
C ALA A 159 -10.26 4.92 -18.99
N PHE A 160 -9.28 4.41 -19.74
CA PHE A 160 -8.01 5.12 -19.96
C PHE A 160 -8.21 6.21 -21.02
N GLY A 161 -7.93 7.43 -20.65
CA GLY A 161 -7.88 8.56 -21.59
C GLY A 161 -6.61 8.59 -22.45
N SER A 162 -5.78 7.55 -22.40
CA SER A 162 -4.50 7.45 -23.11
C SER A 162 -4.24 6.02 -23.58
N ASP A 163 -3.63 5.87 -24.74
CA ASP A 163 -3.16 4.58 -25.26
C ASP A 163 -1.89 4.09 -24.56
N LYS A 164 -1.30 4.91 -23.68
CA LYS A 164 -0.06 4.61 -22.99
C LYS A 164 -0.18 4.80 -21.49
N ILE A 165 0.58 4.00 -20.77
CA ILE A 165 0.73 4.04 -19.31
C ILE A 165 2.20 4.20 -18.98
N THR A 166 2.53 5.10 -18.05
CA THR A 166 3.87 5.18 -17.46
C THR A 166 3.99 4.18 -16.33
N VAL A 167 5.05 3.38 -16.33
CA VAL A 167 5.44 2.49 -15.24
C VAL A 167 6.66 3.06 -14.54
N ASP A 168 6.66 3.03 -13.21
CA ASP A 168 7.72 3.61 -12.38
C ASP A 168 8.90 2.66 -12.22
N THR A 169 8.61 1.37 -12.19
CA THR A 169 9.62 0.31 -12.08
C THR A 169 9.26 -0.87 -12.97
N THR A 170 10.28 -1.63 -13.37
CA THR A 170 10.10 -2.86 -14.13
C THR A 170 10.85 -4.03 -13.48
N TYR A 171 10.30 -5.22 -13.64
CA TYR A 171 10.88 -6.48 -13.22
C TYR A 171 10.71 -7.52 -14.34
N THR A 172 11.72 -8.38 -14.52
CA THR A 172 11.62 -9.51 -15.47
C THR A 172 11.73 -10.82 -14.68
N ASP A 173 10.68 -11.63 -14.74
CA ASP A 173 10.65 -12.90 -14.02
C ASP A 173 11.49 -14.00 -14.66
N GLY A 174 11.60 -15.14 -13.97
CA GLY A 174 12.38 -16.29 -14.47
C GLY A 174 11.85 -16.92 -15.77
N GLU A 175 10.64 -16.59 -16.21
CA GLU A 175 10.06 -17.01 -17.48
C GLU A 175 10.27 -15.96 -18.59
N GLY A 176 10.94 -14.86 -18.28
CA GLY A 176 11.19 -13.76 -19.20
C GLY A 176 10.01 -12.82 -19.40
N ARG A 177 8.95 -12.93 -18.60
CA ARG A 177 7.82 -11.98 -18.65
C ARG A 177 8.24 -10.69 -17.96
N ARG A 178 7.93 -9.58 -18.61
CA ARG A 178 8.22 -8.24 -18.07
C ARG A 178 6.99 -7.71 -17.33
N TRP A 179 7.21 -7.27 -16.14
CA TRP A 179 6.19 -6.67 -15.24
C TRP A 179 6.49 -5.19 -15.02
N GLY A 180 5.45 -4.36 -14.93
CA GLY A 180 5.59 -2.94 -14.62
C GLY A 180 4.76 -2.58 -13.39
N PHE A 181 5.37 -1.88 -12.45
CA PHE A 181 4.68 -1.30 -11.31
C PHE A 181 4.18 0.10 -11.65
N ILE A 182 2.95 0.38 -11.26
CA ILE A 182 2.32 1.67 -11.44
C ILE A 182 1.95 2.19 -10.07
N GLY A 183 2.76 3.12 -9.54
CA GLY A 183 2.65 3.63 -8.19
C GLY A 183 1.31 4.26 -7.86
N TYR A 184 0.66 4.90 -8.84
CA TYR A 184 -0.67 5.47 -8.65
C TYR A 184 -1.74 4.44 -8.23
N TRP A 185 -1.62 3.17 -8.69
CA TRP A 185 -2.56 2.08 -8.37
C TRP A 185 -1.97 1.01 -7.47
N TYR A 186 -0.72 1.18 -7.01
CA TYR A 186 -0.02 0.24 -6.14
C TYR A 186 -0.12 -1.22 -6.64
N GLY A 187 0.14 -1.43 -7.93
CA GLY A 187 0.01 -2.74 -8.50
C GLY A 187 0.95 -3.03 -9.67
N TYR A 188 1.27 -4.31 -9.85
CA TYR A 188 2.06 -4.82 -10.96
C TYR A 188 1.18 -5.33 -12.09
N ARG A 189 1.56 -5.06 -13.33
CA ARG A 189 0.95 -5.67 -14.51
C ARG A 189 2.01 -6.32 -15.40
N ASN A 190 1.59 -7.35 -16.15
CA ASN A 190 2.38 -7.90 -17.23
C ASN A 190 2.41 -6.90 -18.42
N LEU A 191 3.59 -6.67 -18.98
CA LEU A 191 3.83 -5.69 -20.07
C LEU A 191 3.92 -6.35 -21.44
#